data_b715fc97b5af36a4917af6b00c9f3c59
#
_entry.id   b715fc97b5af36a4917af6b00c9f3c59
#
_cell.length_a   1.000
_cell.length_b   1.000
_cell.length_c   1.000
_cell.angle_alpha   90.00
_cell.angle_beta   90.00
_cell.angle_gamma   90.00
#
_symmetry.space_group_name_H-M   'P 1'
#
loop_
_entity.id
_entity.type
_entity.pdbx_description
1 polymer ?
#
loop_
_entity_poly.entity_id
_entity_poly.type
_entity_poly.pdbx_seq_one_letter_code
_entity_poly.pdbx_strand_id
1 'polypeptide(L)'
;VNFSLLLAAAWTIPVGVAIGSHPPLARLAQPLAQIAASVPATALFPVVLLVLIRLGGGIGIGSIALMLLGTQWYILFNVIAGAMAIPTDLKEVATLFRFSNVERWRKLILPGIFPFLVTGMVTASGGAWNASIFAEYFTLNGKTLTTLGLGEQINAATAEGQFPIILLGTILISLMVVTTNRLLWRRLYRLAESRYRLEG
;
A
#
# COMPACT_ATOMS: atom_id res chain seq x y z
N VAL A 1 8.63 5.42 1.25
CA VAL A 1 7.84 4.50 0.41
C VAL A 1 7.81 3.10 1.01
N ASN A 2 8.94 2.38 1.11
CA ASN A 2 8.93 0.98 1.55
C ASN A 2 8.37 0.79 2.96
N PHE A 3 8.68 1.69 3.89
CA PHE A 3 8.16 1.64 5.25
C PHE A 3 6.64 1.84 5.31
N SER A 4 6.09 2.78 4.54
CA SER A 4 4.65 2.97 4.45
C SER A 4 3.91 1.77 3.86
N LEU A 5 4.52 1.09 2.86
CA LEU A 5 3.98 -0.14 2.29
C LEU A 5 3.97 -1.29 3.30
N LEU A 6 5.04 -1.45 4.09
CA LEU A 6 5.09 -2.46 5.15
C LEU A 6 4.05 -2.22 6.24
N LEU A 7 3.89 -0.96 6.66
CA LEU A 7 2.84 -0.59 7.61
C LEU A 7 1.44 -0.84 7.04
N ALA A 8 1.21 -0.47 5.78
CA ALA A 8 -0.04 -0.75 5.11
C ALA A 8 -0.33 -2.25 5.07
N ALA A 9 0.64 -3.08 4.65
CA ALA A 9 0.50 -4.53 4.59
C ALA A 9 0.25 -5.15 5.97
N ALA A 10 0.92 -4.66 7.01
CA ALA A 10 0.82 -5.20 8.37
C ALA A 10 -0.61 -5.19 8.92
N TRP A 11 -1.40 -4.16 8.62
CA TRP A 11 -2.78 -4.10 9.08
C TRP A 11 -3.79 -4.57 8.03
N THR A 12 -3.54 -4.29 6.73
CA THR A 12 -4.50 -4.63 5.67
C THR A 12 -4.56 -6.13 5.39
N ILE A 13 -3.45 -6.87 5.58
CA ILE A 13 -3.47 -8.33 5.40
C ILE A 13 -4.41 -9.00 6.41
N PRO A 14 -4.27 -8.84 7.74
CA PRO A 14 -5.18 -9.50 8.67
C PRO A 14 -6.62 -9.02 8.53
N VAL A 15 -6.84 -7.72 8.33
CA VAL A 15 -8.20 -7.17 8.17
C VAL A 15 -8.83 -7.63 6.86
N GLY A 16 -8.09 -7.59 5.75
CA GLY A 16 -8.59 -8.04 4.44
C GLY A 16 -8.94 -9.52 4.43
N VAL A 17 -8.11 -10.37 5.07
CA VAL A 17 -8.41 -11.79 5.24
C VAL A 17 -9.66 -11.99 6.11
N ALA A 18 -9.80 -11.26 7.22
CA ALA A 18 -10.98 -11.34 8.07
C ALA A 18 -12.26 -10.97 7.30
N ILE A 19 -12.22 -9.88 6.53
CA ILE A 19 -13.34 -9.44 5.70
C ILE A 19 -13.65 -10.48 4.61
N GLY A 20 -12.65 -10.88 3.82
CA GLY A 20 -12.84 -11.78 2.68
C GLY A 20 -13.22 -13.21 3.05
N SER A 21 -12.85 -13.66 4.27
CA SER A 21 -13.20 -15.00 4.77
C SER A 21 -14.63 -15.09 5.33
N HIS A 22 -15.31 -13.98 5.59
CA HIS A 22 -16.64 -13.94 6.21
C HIS A 22 -17.64 -13.18 5.33
N PRO A 23 -18.48 -13.87 4.53
CA PRO A 23 -19.41 -13.22 3.61
C PRO A 23 -20.33 -12.15 4.23
N PRO A 24 -20.89 -12.33 5.44
CA PRO A 24 -21.68 -11.27 6.07
C PRO A 24 -20.87 -10.02 6.37
N LEU A 25 -19.62 -10.18 6.84
CA LEU A 25 -18.73 -9.05 7.11
C LEU A 25 -18.32 -8.34 5.82
N ALA A 26 -18.06 -9.09 4.75
CA ALA A 26 -17.69 -8.55 3.45
C ALA A 26 -18.78 -7.63 2.87
N ARG A 27 -20.05 -8.04 2.99
CA ARG A 27 -21.20 -7.25 2.50
C ARG A 27 -21.30 -5.86 3.15
N LEU A 28 -20.90 -5.73 4.41
CA LEU A 28 -20.93 -4.46 5.14
C LEU A 28 -19.60 -3.70 5.00
N ALA A 29 -18.48 -4.38 5.18
CA ALA A 29 -17.17 -3.74 5.26
C ALA A 29 -16.66 -3.23 3.90
N GLN A 30 -16.95 -3.93 2.79
CA GLN A 30 -16.50 -3.49 1.46
C GLN A 30 -17.08 -2.14 1.04
N PRO A 31 -18.41 -1.89 1.11
CA PRO A 31 -18.96 -0.57 0.79
C PRO A 31 -18.40 0.54 1.68
N LEU A 32 -18.23 0.28 2.98
CA LEU A 32 -17.64 1.24 3.91
C LEU A 32 -16.17 1.55 3.56
N ALA A 33 -15.39 0.52 3.23
CA ALA A 33 -14.02 0.69 2.77
C ALA A 33 -13.96 1.47 1.44
N GLN A 34 -14.89 1.23 0.51
CA GLN A 34 -14.97 1.98 -0.75
C GLN A 34 -15.28 3.46 -0.53
N ILE A 35 -16.22 3.77 0.38
CA ILE A 35 -16.54 5.15 0.76
C ILE A 35 -15.30 5.80 1.38
N ALA A 36 -14.62 5.13 2.31
CA ALA A 36 -13.41 5.66 2.92
C ALA A 36 -12.26 5.84 1.91
N ALA A 37 -12.10 4.91 0.96
CA ALA A 37 -11.11 4.97 -0.10
C ALA A 37 -11.40 6.06 -1.15
N SER A 38 -12.65 6.52 -1.26
CA SER A 38 -13.03 7.60 -2.20
C SER A 38 -12.55 8.97 -1.73
N VAL A 39 -12.20 9.12 -0.46
CA VAL A 39 -11.69 10.39 0.07
C VAL A 39 -10.23 10.55 -0.38
N PRO A 40 -9.89 11.64 -1.12
CA PRO A 40 -8.53 11.86 -1.57
C PRO A 40 -7.57 12.02 -0.38
N ALA A 41 -6.55 11.18 -0.29
CA ALA A 41 -5.55 11.23 0.78
C ALA A 41 -4.88 12.62 0.88
N THR A 42 -4.66 13.27 -0.26
CA THR A 42 -4.10 14.62 -0.34
C THR A 42 -5.00 15.68 0.30
N ALA A 43 -6.32 15.52 0.22
CA ALA A 43 -7.27 16.43 0.87
C ALA A 43 -7.28 16.26 2.40
N LEU A 44 -6.99 15.06 2.90
CA LEU A 44 -6.88 14.79 4.34
C LEU A 44 -5.51 15.19 4.91
N PHE A 45 -4.49 15.35 4.07
CA PHE A 45 -3.12 15.54 4.51
C PHE A 45 -2.92 16.75 5.44
N PRO A 46 -3.48 17.95 5.16
CA PRO A 46 -3.35 19.10 6.07
C PRO A 46 -3.84 18.80 7.48
N VAL A 47 -4.98 18.11 7.59
CA VAL A 47 -5.58 17.74 8.89
C VAL A 47 -4.71 16.71 9.61
N VAL A 48 -4.29 15.68 8.90
CA VAL A 48 -3.42 14.63 9.44
C VAL A 48 -2.08 15.20 9.91
N LEU A 49 -1.49 16.08 9.10
CA LEU A 49 -0.22 16.75 9.43
C LEU A 49 -0.35 17.63 10.68
N LEU A 50 -1.42 18.41 10.79
CA LEU A 50 -1.68 19.24 11.98
C LEU A 50 -1.83 18.40 13.25
N VAL A 51 -2.54 17.28 13.18
CA VAL A 51 -2.68 16.35 14.32
C VAL A 51 -1.34 15.76 14.69
N LEU A 52 -0.55 15.31 13.72
CA LEU A 52 0.78 14.73 13.96
C LEU A 52 1.76 15.76 14.58
N ILE A 53 1.75 17.00 14.10
CA ILE A 53 2.56 18.07 14.67
C ILE A 53 2.20 18.32 16.15
N ARG A 54 0.88 18.36 16.46
CA ARG A 54 0.41 18.52 17.85
C ARG A 54 0.82 17.37 18.77
N LEU A 55 0.99 16.17 18.21
CA LEU A 55 1.47 14.98 18.94
C LEU A 55 3.00 14.89 19.01
N GLY A 56 3.72 15.93 18.57
CA GLY A 56 5.19 15.96 18.55
C GLY A 56 5.82 15.27 17.34
N GLY A 57 5.02 14.87 16.35
CA GLY A 57 5.50 14.32 15.09
C GLY A 57 5.94 15.42 14.12
N GLY A 58 6.92 15.11 13.27
CA GLY A 58 7.37 15.98 12.19
C GLY A 58 6.77 15.61 10.83
N ILE A 59 7.10 16.40 9.80
CA ILE A 59 6.66 16.14 8.42
C ILE A 59 7.13 14.78 7.91
N GLY A 60 8.25 14.24 8.37
CA GLY A 60 8.70 12.91 7.98
C GLY A 60 7.69 11.80 8.35
N ILE A 61 7.09 11.87 9.55
CA ILE A 61 6.00 10.96 9.95
C ILE A 61 4.74 11.28 9.13
N GLY A 62 4.46 12.56 8.88
CA GLY A 62 3.38 13.02 8.02
C GLY A 62 3.47 12.46 6.61
N SER A 63 4.65 12.45 6.03
CA SER A 63 4.90 11.89 4.68
C SER A 63 4.60 10.39 4.63
N ILE A 64 5.03 9.64 5.64
CA ILE A 64 4.72 8.20 5.76
C ILE A 64 3.20 8.00 5.88
N ALA A 65 2.53 8.81 6.70
CA ALA A 65 1.08 8.74 6.91
C ALA A 65 0.31 9.05 5.62
N LEU A 66 0.72 10.07 4.84
CA LEU A 66 0.08 10.38 3.57
C LEU A 66 0.24 9.23 2.56
N MET A 67 1.45 8.71 2.40
CA MET A 67 1.70 7.57 1.53
C MET A 67 0.88 6.34 1.96
N LEU A 68 0.77 6.08 3.27
CA LEU A 68 -0.04 4.99 3.82
C LEU A 68 -1.52 5.20 3.51
N LEU A 69 -2.07 6.39 3.78
CA LEU A 69 -3.48 6.70 3.52
C LEU A 69 -3.86 6.53 2.04
N GLY A 70 -2.95 6.90 1.13
CA GLY A 70 -3.18 6.76 -0.30
C GLY A 70 -3.05 5.35 -0.83
N THR A 71 -2.25 4.48 -0.19
CA THR A 71 -1.85 3.19 -0.78
C THR A 71 -2.45 1.97 -0.10
N GLN A 72 -2.88 2.07 1.15
CA GLN A 72 -3.43 0.96 1.93
C GLN A 72 -4.64 0.29 1.26
N TRP A 73 -5.46 1.05 0.54
CA TRP A 73 -6.66 0.55 -0.11
C TRP A 73 -6.36 -0.43 -1.24
N TYR A 74 -5.27 -0.21 -2.00
CA TYR A 74 -4.84 -1.13 -3.04
C TYR A 74 -4.51 -2.51 -2.47
N ILE A 75 -3.84 -2.56 -1.32
CA ILE A 75 -3.51 -3.82 -0.66
C ILE A 75 -4.77 -4.43 -0.06
N LEU A 76 -5.57 -3.66 0.67
CA LEU A 76 -6.79 -4.13 1.34
C LEU A 76 -7.75 -4.81 0.36
N PHE A 77 -8.11 -4.14 -0.73
CA PHE A 77 -9.07 -4.70 -1.70
C PHE A 77 -8.53 -5.95 -2.40
N ASN A 78 -7.25 -5.97 -2.73
CA ASN A 78 -6.64 -7.17 -3.31
C ASN A 78 -6.59 -8.33 -2.31
N VAL A 79 -6.28 -8.09 -1.04
CA VAL A 79 -6.29 -9.15 -0.01
C VAL A 79 -7.70 -9.65 0.24
N ILE A 80 -8.72 -8.78 0.28
CA ILE A 80 -10.12 -9.19 0.38
C ILE A 80 -10.48 -10.12 -0.79
N ALA A 81 -10.18 -9.69 -2.03
CA ALA A 81 -10.45 -10.47 -3.23
C ALA A 81 -9.73 -11.83 -3.19
N GLY A 82 -8.46 -11.85 -2.79
CA GLY A 82 -7.69 -13.08 -2.64
C GLY A 82 -8.27 -14.03 -1.59
N ALA A 83 -8.70 -13.52 -0.44
CA ALA A 83 -9.31 -14.33 0.62
C ALA A 83 -10.69 -14.91 0.21
N MET A 84 -11.44 -14.16 -0.60
CA MET A 84 -12.69 -14.63 -1.19
C MET A 84 -12.46 -15.70 -2.28
N ALA A 85 -11.38 -15.59 -3.03
CA ALA A 85 -11.04 -16.52 -4.10
C ALA A 85 -10.56 -17.90 -3.62
N ILE A 86 -10.23 -18.07 -2.33
CA ILE A 86 -9.83 -19.38 -1.79
C ILE A 86 -11.02 -20.35 -1.88
N PRO A 87 -10.90 -21.49 -2.61
CA PRO A 87 -11.96 -22.46 -2.78
C PRO A 87 -12.49 -23.00 -1.45
N THR A 88 -13.81 -23.24 -1.39
CA THR A 88 -14.48 -23.76 -0.20
C THR A 88 -13.94 -25.14 0.17
N ASP A 89 -13.68 -25.98 -0.83
CA ASP A 89 -13.15 -27.34 -0.64
C ASP A 89 -11.82 -27.33 0.14
N LEU A 90 -10.93 -26.39 -0.16
CA LEU A 90 -9.67 -26.24 0.59
C LEU A 90 -9.90 -25.80 2.04
N LYS A 91 -10.92 -24.97 2.28
CA LYS A 91 -11.32 -24.57 3.65
C LYS A 91 -11.89 -25.73 4.44
N GLU A 92 -12.67 -26.59 3.77
CA GLU A 92 -13.23 -27.82 4.36
C GLU A 92 -12.13 -28.83 4.67
N VAL A 93 -11.20 -29.08 3.74
CA VAL A 93 -10.02 -29.92 3.95
C VAL A 93 -9.23 -29.44 5.17
N ALA A 94 -8.94 -28.15 5.28
CA ALA A 94 -8.23 -27.59 6.44
C ALA A 94 -8.99 -27.81 7.76
N THR A 95 -10.32 -27.88 7.72
CA THR A 95 -11.16 -28.17 8.87
C THR A 95 -11.16 -29.66 9.21
N LEU A 96 -11.27 -30.54 8.22
CA LEU A 96 -11.21 -32.00 8.38
C LEU A 96 -9.86 -32.45 8.97
N PHE A 97 -8.77 -31.88 8.49
CA PHE A 97 -7.41 -32.12 9.02
C PHE A 97 -7.12 -31.37 10.32
N ARG A 98 -8.10 -30.67 10.89
CA ARG A 98 -8.00 -29.92 12.15
C ARG A 98 -6.81 -28.98 12.19
N PHE A 99 -6.56 -28.24 11.11
CA PHE A 99 -5.49 -27.25 11.08
C PHE A 99 -5.64 -26.26 12.23
N SER A 100 -4.56 -26.07 12.99
CA SER A 100 -4.47 -24.96 13.94
C SER A 100 -4.55 -23.60 13.21
N ASN A 101 -4.84 -22.53 13.92
CA ASN A 101 -4.90 -21.20 13.32
C ASN A 101 -3.60 -20.83 12.58
N VAL A 102 -2.44 -21.18 13.16
CA VAL A 102 -1.13 -20.90 12.53
C VAL A 102 -0.95 -21.73 11.25
N GLU A 103 -1.35 -23.00 11.25
CA GLU A 103 -1.28 -23.85 10.05
C GLU A 103 -2.22 -23.37 8.96
N ARG A 104 -3.45 -22.95 9.33
CA ARG A 104 -4.41 -22.37 8.39
C ARG A 104 -3.86 -21.11 7.73
N TRP A 105 -3.22 -20.23 8.51
CA TRP A 105 -2.55 -19.06 7.96
C TRP A 105 -1.39 -19.42 7.02
N ARG A 106 -0.49 -20.31 7.44
CA ARG A 106 0.74 -20.60 6.68
C ARG A 106 0.53 -21.51 5.48
N LYS A 107 -0.41 -22.48 5.58
CA LYS A 107 -0.61 -23.52 4.55
C LYS A 107 -1.75 -23.23 3.58
N LEU A 108 -2.72 -22.39 3.98
CA LEU A 108 -3.90 -22.11 3.16
C LEU A 108 -4.03 -20.61 2.83
N ILE A 109 -4.13 -19.74 3.85
CA ILE A 109 -4.50 -18.34 3.65
C ILE A 109 -3.39 -17.59 2.94
N LEU A 110 -2.17 -17.55 3.50
CA LEU A 110 -1.06 -16.81 2.89
C LEU A 110 -0.73 -17.29 1.48
N PRO A 111 -0.63 -18.60 1.19
CA PRO A 111 -0.48 -19.07 -0.16
C PRO A 111 -1.63 -18.67 -1.09
N GLY A 112 -2.88 -18.78 -0.61
CA GLY A 112 -4.06 -18.47 -1.40
C GLY A 112 -4.22 -17.01 -1.77
N ILE A 113 -3.87 -16.09 -0.86
CA ILE A 113 -3.93 -14.64 -1.13
C ILE A 113 -2.68 -14.11 -1.83
N PHE A 114 -1.59 -14.90 -1.91
CA PHE A 114 -0.29 -14.40 -2.34
C PHE A 114 -0.29 -13.72 -3.72
N PRO A 115 -0.92 -14.26 -4.78
CA PRO A 115 -0.97 -13.58 -6.09
C PRO A 115 -1.67 -12.22 -6.02
N PHE A 116 -2.78 -12.14 -5.29
CA PHE A 116 -3.53 -10.91 -5.08
C PHE A 116 -2.75 -9.90 -4.25
N LEU A 117 -2.08 -10.38 -3.18
CA LEU A 117 -1.22 -9.55 -2.34
C LEU A 117 -0.10 -8.91 -3.16
N VAL A 118 0.57 -9.68 -4.01
CA VAL A 118 1.63 -9.16 -4.90
C VAL A 118 1.07 -8.07 -5.82
N THR A 119 -0.10 -8.29 -6.42
CA THR A 119 -0.77 -7.29 -7.26
C THR A 119 -1.09 -6.01 -6.48
N GLY A 120 -1.67 -6.14 -5.28
CA GLY A 120 -1.96 -5.02 -4.40
C GLY A 120 -0.71 -4.23 -4.00
N MET A 121 0.36 -4.93 -3.65
CA MET A 121 1.64 -4.32 -3.27
C MET A 121 2.32 -3.58 -4.44
N VAL A 122 2.30 -4.13 -5.64
CA VAL A 122 2.85 -3.47 -6.84
C VAL A 122 2.10 -2.17 -7.12
N THR A 123 0.76 -2.21 -7.10
CA THR A 123 -0.08 -1.03 -7.34
C THR A 123 0.13 0.02 -6.25
N ALA A 124 0.15 -0.41 -4.99
CA ALA A 124 0.43 0.44 -3.84
C ALA A 124 1.83 1.09 -3.93
N SER A 125 2.84 0.33 -4.36
CA SER A 125 4.20 0.86 -4.57
C SER A 125 4.23 1.99 -5.59
N GLY A 126 3.57 1.82 -6.74
CA GLY A 126 3.45 2.88 -7.74
C GLY A 126 2.75 4.13 -7.19
N GLY A 127 1.65 3.94 -6.47
CA GLY A 127 0.93 5.03 -5.80
C GLY A 127 1.78 5.74 -4.75
N ALA A 128 2.57 5.00 -3.95
CA ALA A 128 3.44 5.59 -2.93
C ALA A 128 4.56 6.45 -3.53
N TRP A 129 5.17 6.02 -4.64
CA TRP A 129 6.17 6.84 -5.34
C TRP A 129 5.58 8.14 -5.88
N ASN A 130 4.37 8.13 -6.43
CA ASN A 130 3.68 9.34 -6.85
C ASN A 130 3.31 10.24 -5.65
N ALA A 131 2.83 9.64 -4.56
CA ALA A 131 2.47 10.39 -3.36
C ALA A 131 3.68 11.01 -2.65
N SER A 132 4.89 10.43 -2.76
CA SER A 132 6.09 10.96 -2.10
C SER A 132 6.45 12.36 -2.58
N ILE A 133 6.18 12.69 -3.86
CA ILE A 133 6.42 14.02 -4.40
C ILE A 133 5.67 15.09 -3.60
N PHE A 134 4.40 14.84 -3.24
CA PHE A 134 3.59 15.77 -2.46
C PHE A 134 3.83 15.65 -0.95
N ALA A 135 4.15 14.45 -0.48
CA ALA A 135 4.29 14.15 0.93
C ALA A 135 5.56 14.76 1.56
N GLU A 136 6.60 14.95 0.76
CA GLU A 136 7.92 15.39 1.23
C GLU A 136 8.08 16.91 1.24
N TYR A 137 7.16 17.65 0.59
CA TYR A 137 7.16 19.11 0.50
C TYR A 137 5.74 19.64 0.64
N PHE A 138 5.46 20.34 1.72
CA PHE A 138 4.12 20.85 1.99
C PHE A 138 4.13 22.23 2.62
N THR A 139 3.33 23.15 2.06
CA THR A 139 3.19 24.50 2.61
C THR A 139 1.91 24.62 3.42
N LEU A 140 2.05 24.97 4.69
CA LEU A 140 0.94 25.15 5.62
C LEU A 140 1.06 26.53 6.30
N ASN A 141 0.01 27.35 6.19
CA ASN A 141 -0.04 28.69 6.79
C ASN A 141 1.19 29.55 6.44
N GLY A 142 1.64 29.52 5.19
CA GLY A 142 2.80 30.26 4.71
C GLY A 142 4.16 29.73 5.16
N LYS A 143 4.19 28.62 5.91
CA LYS A 143 5.43 27.90 6.27
C LYS A 143 5.58 26.67 5.42
N THR A 144 6.70 26.55 4.74
CA THR A 144 7.05 25.35 4.00
C THR A 144 7.69 24.34 4.92
N LEU A 145 7.08 23.17 5.01
CA LEU A 145 7.57 22.03 5.75
C LEU A 145 8.15 21.04 4.76
N THR A 146 9.38 20.61 4.96
CA THR A 146 10.07 19.68 4.08
C THR A 146 10.67 18.52 4.86
N THR A 147 10.81 17.38 4.19
CA THR A 147 11.59 16.24 4.69
C THR A 147 12.49 15.74 3.57
N LEU A 148 13.64 15.23 3.92
CA LEU A 148 14.66 14.80 2.96
C LEU A 148 14.10 13.74 2.00
N GLY A 149 14.12 14.02 0.69
CA GLY A 149 13.67 13.09 -0.34
C GLY A 149 13.75 13.67 -1.74
N LEU A 150 13.55 12.80 -2.75
CA LEU A 150 13.52 13.22 -4.15
C LEU A 150 12.28 14.07 -4.47
N GLY A 151 11.18 13.82 -3.78
CA GLY A 151 9.96 14.62 -3.95
C GLY A 151 10.15 16.05 -3.47
N GLU A 152 10.83 16.25 -2.35
CA GLU A 152 11.20 17.57 -1.85
C GLU A 152 12.07 18.32 -2.87
N GLN A 153 13.13 17.69 -3.40
CA GLN A 153 14.04 18.26 -4.38
C GLN A 153 13.31 18.70 -5.66
N ILE A 154 12.39 17.89 -6.16
CA ILE A 154 11.58 18.20 -7.35
C ILE A 154 10.66 19.39 -7.07
N ASN A 155 9.99 19.44 -5.93
CA ASN A 155 9.09 20.53 -5.58
C ASN A 155 9.84 21.84 -5.33
N ALA A 156 10.96 21.82 -4.63
CA ALA A 156 11.82 22.98 -4.41
C ALA A 156 12.31 23.54 -5.76
N ALA A 157 12.83 22.66 -6.62
CA ALA A 157 13.25 23.05 -7.97
C ALA A 157 12.08 23.59 -8.83
N THR A 158 10.88 23.08 -8.64
CA THR A 158 9.67 23.57 -9.33
C THR A 158 9.32 24.98 -8.87
N ALA A 159 9.39 25.25 -7.57
CA ALA A 159 9.14 26.58 -7.03
C ALA A 159 10.16 27.64 -7.50
N GLU A 160 11.39 27.22 -7.78
CA GLU A 160 12.47 28.09 -8.27
C GLU A 160 12.59 28.10 -9.80
N GLY A 161 11.79 27.34 -10.55
CA GLY A 161 11.84 27.25 -12.00
C GLY A 161 13.10 26.55 -12.56
N GLN A 162 13.73 25.67 -11.77
CA GLN A 162 14.97 24.97 -12.13
C GLN A 162 14.69 23.70 -12.94
N PHE A 163 14.29 23.83 -14.20
CA PHE A 163 13.92 22.73 -15.09
C PHE A 163 14.94 21.59 -15.20
N PRO A 164 16.27 21.82 -15.23
CA PRO A 164 17.24 20.75 -15.28
C PRO A 164 17.18 19.83 -14.03
N ILE A 165 16.94 20.41 -12.85
CA ILE A 165 16.83 19.63 -11.59
C ILE A 165 15.53 18.85 -11.56
N ILE A 166 14.42 19.44 -12.02
CA ILE A 166 13.13 18.75 -12.15
C ILE A 166 13.28 17.53 -13.07
N LEU A 167 13.91 17.68 -14.21
CA LEU A 167 14.14 16.61 -15.17
C LEU A 167 15.01 15.50 -14.56
N LEU A 168 16.12 15.87 -13.91
CA LEU A 168 17.01 14.91 -13.26
C LEU A 168 16.30 14.14 -12.15
N GLY A 169 15.56 14.81 -11.28
CA GLY A 169 14.78 14.20 -10.20
C GLY A 169 13.73 13.22 -10.74
N THR A 170 13.03 13.61 -11.81
CA THR A 170 12.04 12.74 -12.47
C THR A 170 12.67 11.50 -13.08
N ILE A 171 13.84 11.64 -13.73
CA ILE A 171 14.60 10.50 -14.26
C ILE A 171 15.05 9.58 -13.13
N LEU A 172 15.54 10.11 -12.01
CA LEU A 172 15.98 9.33 -10.86
C LEU A 172 14.83 8.54 -10.24
N ILE A 173 13.67 9.18 -10.00
CA ILE A 173 12.49 8.47 -9.49
C ILE A 173 12.08 7.36 -10.47
N SER A 174 12.02 7.65 -11.76
CA SER A 174 11.67 6.66 -12.79
C SER A 174 12.63 5.47 -12.79
N LEU A 175 13.93 5.71 -12.68
CA LEU A 175 14.95 4.67 -12.57
C LEU A 175 14.77 3.81 -11.31
N MET A 176 14.49 4.44 -10.16
CA MET A 176 14.23 3.72 -8.90
C MET A 176 12.98 2.84 -9.00
N VAL A 177 11.90 3.37 -9.56
CA VAL A 177 10.65 2.62 -9.78
C VAL A 177 10.88 1.43 -10.71
N VAL A 178 11.53 1.64 -11.86
CA VAL A 178 11.84 0.56 -12.82
C VAL A 178 12.75 -0.49 -12.21
N THR A 179 13.77 -0.06 -11.47
CA THR A 179 14.71 -0.97 -10.79
C THR A 179 14.00 -1.80 -9.75
N THR A 180 13.19 -1.19 -8.88
CA THR A 180 12.38 -1.89 -7.87
C THR A 180 11.41 -2.87 -8.54
N ASN A 181 10.77 -2.45 -9.62
CA ASN A 181 9.86 -3.32 -10.38
C ASN A 181 10.59 -4.54 -10.96
N ARG A 182 11.75 -4.36 -11.57
CA ARG A 182 12.53 -5.45 -12.16
C ARG A 182 13.13 -6.40 -11.12
N LEU A 183 13.71 -5.86 -10.04
CA LEU A 183 14.45 -6.65 -9.07
C LEU A 183 13.56 -7.34 -8.04
N LEU A 184 12.48 -6.68 -7.62
CA LEU A 184 11.58 -7.18 -6.57
C LEU A 184 10.26 -7.68 -7.14
N TRP A 185 9.46 -6.80 -7.72
CA TRP A 185 8.08 -7.11 -8.08
C TRP A 185 7.96 -8.18 -9.16
N ARG A 186 8.78 -8.11 -10.19
CA ARG A 186 8.78 -9.11 -11.28
C ARG A 186 9.16 -10.51 -10.78
N ARG A 187 10.03 -10.61 -9.76
CA ARG A 187 10.37 -11.89 -9.14
C ARG A 187 9.22 -12.45 -8.31
N LEU A 188 8.57 -11.60 -7.53
CA LEU A 188 7.40 -11.99 -6.73
C LEU A 188 6.22 -12.38 -7.62
N TYR A 189 5.98 -11.66 -8.72
CA TYR A 189 4.97 -12.03 -9.70
C TYR A 189 5.21 -13.43 -10.30
N ARG A 190 6.42 -13.69 -10.75
CA ARG A 190 6.78 -15.02 -11.29
C ARG A 190 6.60 -16.13 -10.24
N LEU A 191 6.95 -15.86 -8.99
CA LEU A 191 6.73 -16.80 -7.89
C LEU A 191 5.24 -17.03 -7.65
N ALA A 192 4.43 -15.98 -7.70
CA ALA A 192 2.98 -16.07 -7.55
C ALA A 192 2.35 -16.92 -8.67
N GLU A 193 2.73 -16.66 -9.92
CA GLU A 193 2.22 -17.40 -11.07
C GLU A 193 2.66 -18.87 -11.10
N SER A 194 3.92 -19.16 -10.71
CA SER A 194 4.47 -20.51 -10.83
C SER A 194 4.11 -21.44 -9.68
N ARG A 195 3.86 -20.92 -8.46
CA ARG A 195 3.67 -21.75 -7.26
C ARG A 195 2.34 -21.58 -6.55
N TYR A 196 1.65 -20.45 -6.76
CA TYR A 196 0.50 -20.07 -5.95
C TYR A 196 -0.77 -19.79 -6.77
N ARG A 197 -0.79 -20.19 -8.04
CA ARG A 197 -1.99 -20.10 -8.86
C ARG A 197 -3.00 -21.15 -8.39
N LEU A 198 -4.20 -20.72 -8.04
CA LEU A 198 -5.29 -21.60 -7.57
C LEU A 198 -6.05 -22.25 -8.73
N GLU A 199 -5.80 -21.80 -9.96
CA GLU A 199 -6.37 -22.37 -11.19
C GLU A 199 -5.30 -23.22 -11.87
N GLY A 200 -5.52 -24.53 -11.93
CA GLY A 200 -4.81 -25.51 -12.74
C GLY A 200 -5.53 -25.73 -14.05
#